data_c1abff3e90d13fbe337945c98b97b7d3
#
_entry.id   c1abff3e90d13fbe337945c98b97b7d3
#
_cell.length_a   1.000
_cell.length_b   1.000
_cell.length_c   1.000
_cell.angle_alpha   90.00
_cell.angle_beta   90.00
_cell.angle_gamma   90.00
#
_symmetry.space_group_name_H-M   'P 1'
#
loop_
_entity.id
_entity.type
_entity.pdbx_description
1 polymer ?
#
loop_
_entity_poly.entity_id
_entity_poly.type
_entity_poly.pdbx_seq_one_letter_code
_entity_poly.pdbx_strand_id
1 'polypeptide(L)'
;MRRVTVGVIGSGGIFQGAHLPGYSDVQEAKLVALCDVSEEVLKNAEKRTKKLYLERVENAKEDGKPELAEQLKGDAADIRTYKSAEEMLSKEDIDLADICTPTKFHNPLAVMALKSGSNVMVEKPMARTYLECLDVIEAVKDTGKLYQHNENWLYDPIWYNAKKFIESGIIGELQLVFVATAHGGPEWASWFWDPEIAGGGALLDNGVHAITASWYLNGFEKSPVAVKAAEPYGICIRMKTRLLQGMFKPFIVEDDAHVLIRYEGESGGWSTAHVEGSWSHRDSMETRMIGTNGEIQPHEDEKGVVLKIVDSFGSIREISLGKRTWTMSFGGEIRNMCNCVISGARPVCDENIGAETTAVVQAAYLSQKRGKRAVTLDEFKEYASTLREKEGKDAPKVLLKEMLGAIKVYA
;
A
#
# COMPACT_ATOMS: atom_id res chain seq x y z
N MET A 1 -11.92 -27.51 1.71
CA MET A 1 -11.29 -26.44 0.87
C MET A 1 -9.84 -26.32 1.31
N ARG A 2 -8.86 -26.22 0.39
CA ARG A 2 -7.46 -25.94 0.76
C ARG A 2 -7.40 -24.57 1.44
N ARG A 3 -6.69 -24.48 2.56
CA ARG A 3 -6.45 -23.24 3.26
C ARG A 3 -4.97 -22.87 3.13
N VAL A 4 -4.69 -21.59 3.02
CA VAL A 4 -3.35 -21.03 2.94
C VAL A 4 -2.82 -20.84 4.36
N THR A 5 -1.70 -21.49 4.69
CA THR A 5 -1.01 -21.29 5.98
C THR A 5 -0.25 -19.98 5.94
N VAL A 6 -0.55 -19.09 6.91
CA VAL A 6 0.01 -17.73 6.94
C VAL A 6 0.92 -17.55 8.14
N GLY A 7 2.14 -17.09 7.88
CA GLY A 7 3.07 -16.60 8.88
C GLY A 7 3.18 -15.06 8.79
N VAL A 8 2.96 -14.37 9.91
CA VAL A 8 3.02 -12.90 9.98
C VAL A 8 4.40 -12.46 10.46
N ILE A 9 5.04 -11.55 9.73
CA ILE A 9 6.33 -10.94 10.08
C ILE A 9 6.11 -9.45 10.37
N GLY A 10 6.30 -9.04 11.63
CA GLY A 10 5.92 -7.74 12.14
C GLY A 10 4.50 -7.73 12.68
N SER A 11 4.33 -8.15 13.93
CA SER A 11 3.02 -8.27 14.58
C SER A 11 2.57 -6.97 15.28
N GLY A 12 3.03 -5.81 14.79
CA GLY A 12 2.80 -4.50 15.36
C GLY A 12 1.43 -3.89 15.11
N GLY A 13 1.40 -2.54 15.03
CA GLY A 13 0.16 -1.75 14.95
C GLY A 13 -0.69 -2.06 13.73
N ILE A 14 -0.08 -2.12 12.52
CA ILE A 14 -0.84 -2.36 11.29
C ILE A 14 -1.40 -3.79 11.24
N PHE A 15 -0.61 -4.79 11.64
CA PHE A 15 -1.13 -6.15 11.76
C PHE A 15 -2.31 -6.21 12.72
N GLN A 16 -2.12 -5.74 13.97
CA GLN A 16 -3.16 -5.86 15.01
C GLN A 16 -4.40 -4.98 14.76
N GLY A 17 -4.24 -3.85 14.08
CA GLY A 17 -5.31 -2.87 13.84
C GLY A 17 -6.07 -3.06 12.53
N ALA A 18 -5.45 -3.69 11.53
CA ALA A 18 -5.99 -3.78 10.18
C ALA A 18 -5.99 -5.22 9.63
N HIS A 19 -4.81 -5.86 9.51
CA HIS A 19 -4.75 -7.22 8.95
C HIS A 19 -5.49 -8.24 9.81
N LEU A 20 -5.26 -8.23 11.12
CA LEU A 20 -5.90 -9.19 12.02
C LEU A 20 -7.44 -9.11 11.95
N PRO A 21 -8.09 -7.93 12.03
CA PRO A 21 -9.52 -7.83 11.75
C PRO A 21 -9.88 -8.27 10.32
N GLY A 22 -9.05 -7.96 9.32
CA GLY A 22 -9.25 -8.40 7.94
C GLY A 22 -9.29 -9.93 7.80
N TYR A 23 -8.46 -10.65 8.55
CA TYR A 23 -8.49 -12.13 8.60
C TYR A 23 -9.79 -12.70 9.16
N SER A 24 -10.63 -11.92 9.87
CA SER A 24 -11.88 -12.41 10.46
C SER A 24 -12.81 -13.04 9.44
N ASP A 25 -12.86 -12.48 8.23
CA ASP A 25 -13.79 -12.88 7.17
C ASP A 25 -13.13 -13.71 6.05
N VAL A 26 -11.83 -14.01 6.18
CA VAL A 26 -11.07 -14.79 5.17
C VAL A 26 -10.96 -16.24 5.61
N GLN A 27 -11.89 -17.08 5.13
CA GLN A 27 -11.92 -18.51 5.46
C GLN A 27 -10.79 -19.30 4.79
N GLU A 28 -10.26 -18.78 3.70
CA GLU A 28 -9.15 -19.34 2.93
C GLU A 28 -7.81 -19.27 3.67
N ALA A 29 -7.69 -18.40 4.67
CA ALA A 29 -6.47 -18.22 5.47
C ALA A 29 -6.50 -19.03 6.79
N LYS A 30 -5.32 -19.54 7.18
CA LYS A 30 -5.02 -20.07 8.51
C LYS A 30 -3.76 -19.39 9.04
N LEU A 31 -3.89 -18.52 10.06
CA LEU A 31 -2.73 -17.98 10.77
C LEU A 31 -2.07 -19.10 11.58
N VAL A 32 -0.81 -19.40 11.33
CA VAL A 32 -0.06 -20.47 12.01
C VAL A 32 1.08 -19.93 12.85
N ALA A 33 1.67 -18.79 12.47
CA ALA A 33 2.81 -18.21 13.17
C ALA A 33 2.76 -16.68 13.18
N LEU A 34 3.24 -16.09 14.28
CA LEU A 34 3.45 -14.65 14.45
C LEU A 34 4.91 -14.40 14.79
N CYS A 35 5.53 -13.42 14.14
CA CYS A 35 6.90 -13.02 14.39
C CYS A 35 7.00 -11.52 14.70
N ASP A 36 7.71 -11.18 15.77
CA ASP A 36 8.09 -9.81 16.10
C ASP A 36 9.34 -9.80 16.99
N VAL A 37 10.22 -8.82 16.81
CA VAL A 37 11.43 -8.69 17.65
C VAL A 37 11.10 -8.26 19.08
N SER A 38 9.96 -7.59 19.28
CA SER A 38 9.46 -7.17 20.59
C SER A 38 8.60 -8.25 21.23
N GLU A 39 9.04 -8.75 22.36
CA GLU A 39 8.27 -9.74 23.14
C GLU A 39 6.91 -9.23 23.62
N GLU A 40 6.82 -7.95 23.97
CA GLU A 40 5.57 -7.34 24.40
C GLU A 40 4.57 -7.27 23.26
N VAL A 41 5.01 -6.80 22.08
CA VAL A 41 4.18 -6.74 20.86
C VAL A 41 3.69 -8.14 20.49
N LEU A 42 4.59 -9.12 20.54
CA LEU A 42 4.30 -10.52 20.19
C LEU A 42 3.25 -11.14 21.13
N LYS A 43 3.37 -10.94 22.44
CA LYS A 43 2.38 -11.40 23.43
C LYS A 43 1.00 -10.77 23.21
N ASN A 44 0.98 -9.47 22.90
CA ASN A 44 -0.27 -8.76 22.62
C ASN A 44 -0.92 -9.27 21.32
N ALA A 45 -0.13 -9.46 20.27
CA ALA A 45 -0.60 -9.98 18.99
C ALA A 45 -1.16 -11.40 19.13
N GLU A 46 -0.46 -12.30 19.83
CA GLU A 46 -0.91 -13.66 20.12
C GLU A 46 -2.25 -13.66 20.86
N LYS A 47 -2.37 -12.87 21.93
CA LYS A 47 -3.61 -12.75 22.71
C LYS A 47 -4.77 -12.27 21.84
N ARG A 48 -4.56 -11.24 21.02
CA ARG A 48 -5.60 -10.70 20.12
C ARG A 48 -5.98 -11.69 19.03
N THR A 49 -5.02 -12.40 18.45
CA THR A 49 -5.26 -13.41 17.43
C THR A 49 -6.08 -14.57 18.00
N LYS A 50 -5.70 -15.09 19.17
CA LYS A 50 -6.51 -16.13 19.85
C LYS A 50 -7.92 -15.67 20.17
N LYS A 51 -8.09 -14.41 20.63
CA LYS A 51 -9.41 -13.83 20.87
C LYS A 51 -10.25 -13.79 19.59
N LEU A 52 -9.68 -13.33 18.47
CA LEU A 52 -10.37 -13.33 17.17
C LEU A 52 -10.87 -14.73 16.78
N TYR A 53 -10.02 -15.74 16.91
CA TYR A 53 -10.43 -17.11 16.61
C TYR A 53 -11.56 -17.61 17.53
N LEU A 54 -11.53 -17.27 18.83
CA LEU A 54 -12.60 -17.63 19.75
C LEU A 54 -13.93 -16.94 19.39
N GLU A 55 -13.89 -15.68 18.97
CA GLU A 55 -15.09 -14.97 18.47
C GLU A 55 -15.65 -15.67 17.21
N ARG A 56 -14.78 -16.07 16.26
CA ARG A 56 -15.19 -16.86 15.08
C ARG A 56 -15.75 -18.23 15.45
N VAL A 57 -15.25 -18.88 16.50
CA VAL A 57 -15.80 -20.15 17.02
C VAL A 57 -17.23 -19.95 17.48
N GLU A 58 -17.52 -18.88 18.26
CA GLU A 58 -18.88 -18.62 18.73
C GLU A 58 -19.81 -18.28 17.56
N ASN A 59 -19.40 -17.45 16.62
CA ASN A 59 -20.19 -17.15 15.42
C ASN A 59 -20.48 -18.41 14.60
N ALA A 60 -19.51 -19.32 14.44
CA ALA A 60 -19.71 -20.57 13.74
C ALA A 60 -20.72 -21.51 14.45
N LYS A 61 -20.75 -21.50 15.78
CA LYS A 61 -21.77 -22.24 16.56
C LYS A 61 -23.17 -21.65 16.39
N GLU A 62 -23.27 -20.31 16.46
CA GLU A 62 -24.56 -19.61 16.26
C GLU A 62 -25.12 -19.85 14.85
N ASP A 63 -24.21 -19.89 13.84
CA ASP A 63 -24.55 -20.23 12.45
C ASP A 63 -24.90 -21.74 12.23
N GLY A 64 -24.80 -22.57 13.26
CA GLY A 64 -25.05 -24.02 13.13
C GLY A 64 -23.97 -24.78 12.36
N LYS A 65 -22.70 -24.32 12.42
CA LYS A 65 -21.54 -24.90 11.74
C LYS A 65 -20.54 -25.51 12.75
N PRO A 66 -20.88 -26.60 13.47
CA PRO A 66 -20.08 -27.15 14.56
C PRO A 66 -18.69 -27.65 14.11
N GLU A 67 -18.57 -28.19 12.90
CA GLU A 67 -17.29 -28.66 12.35
C GLU A 67 -16.32 -27.50 12.14
N LEU A 68 -16.80 -26.36 11.64
CA LEU A 68 -16.02 -25.13 11.48
C LEU A 68 -15.60 -24.59 12.86
N ALA A 69 -16.48 -24.64 13.86
CA ALA A 69 -16.16 -24.19 15.21
C ALA A 69 -15.01 -25.02 15.82
N GLU A 70 -15.04 -26.34 15.70
CA GLU A 70 -13.93 -27.20 16.20
C GLU A 70 -12.63 -26.97 15.42
N GLN A 71 -12.71 -26.78 14.10
CA GLN A 71 -11.54 -26.42 13.28
C GLN A 71 -10.90 -25.10 13.75
N LEU A 72 -11.69 -24.03 13.91
CA LEU A 72 -11.21 -22.73 14.37
C LEU A 72 -10.62 -22.77 15.78
N LYS A 73 -11.17 -23.62 16.65
CA LYS A 73 -10.62 -23.83 17.99
C LYS A 73 -9.24 -24.51 17.94
N GLY A 74 -9.06 -25.50 17.05
CA GLY A 74 -7.76 -26.10 16.77
C GLY A 74 -6.76 -25.06 16.24
N ASP A 75 -7.18 -24.24 15.27
CA ASP A 75 -6.34 -23.17 14.69
C ASP A 75 -5.86 -22.20 15.77
N ALA A 76 -6.72 -21.79 16.71
CA ALA A 76 -6.36 -20.92 17.82
C ALA A 76 -5.30 -21.51 18.74
N ALA A 77 -5.31 -22.84 18.94
CA ALA A 77 -4.36 -23.56 19.77
C ALA A 77 -2.98 -23.73 19.07
N ASP A 78 -2.98 -23.81 17.74
CA ASP A 78 -1.79 -24.08 16.93
C ASP A 78 -0.91 -22.85 16.67
N ILE A 79 -1.35 -21.63 17.02
CA ILE A 79 -0.58 -20.40 16.77
C ILE A 79 0.73 -20.40 17.54
N ARG A 80 1.84 -20.28 16.82
CA ARG A 80 3.19 -20.20 17.37
C ARG A 80 3.78 -18.80 17.26
N THR A 81 4.78 -18.52 18.09
CA THR A 81 5.39 -17.19 18.16
C THR A 81 6.91 -17.29 18.03
N TYR A 82 7.51 -16.35 17.29
CA TYR A 82 8.92 -16.31 16.95
C TYR A 82 9.49 -14.90 17.13
N LYS A 83 10.76 -14.79 17.51
CA LYS A 83 11.50 -13.52 17.54
C LYS A 83 12.35 -13.31 16.28
N SER A 84 12.50 -14.32 15.45
CA SER A 84 13.25 -14.29 14.20
C SER A 84 12.38 -14.80 13.05
N ALA A 85 12.30 -14.02 11.98
CA ALA A 85 11.62 -14.42 10.74
C ALA A 85 12.30 -15.62 10.10
N GLU A 86 13.65 -15.70 10.13
CA GLU A 86 14.40 -16.83 9.62
C GLU A 86 14.07 -18.12 10.39
N GLU A 87 13.99 -18.05 11.72
CA GLU A 87 13.59 -19.19 12.55
C GLU A 87 12.18 -19.65 12.23
N MET A 88 11.22 -18.71 12.13
CA MET A 88 9.82 -18.99 11.77
C MET A 88 9.73 -19.70 10.42
N LEU A 89 10.34 -19.10 9.38
CA LEU A 89 10.32 -19.63 8.01
C LEU A 89 11.02 -21.00 7.88
N SER A 90 11.97 -21.30 8.76
CA SER A 90 12.67 -22.61 8.76
C SER A 90 11.92 -23.71 9.50
N LYS A 91 11.04 -23.36 10.44
CA LYS A 91 10.35 -24.33 11.32
C LYS A 91 8.89 -24.57 10.94
N GLU A 92 8.27 -23.64 10.26
CA GLU A 92 6.85 -23.69 9.91
C GLU A 92 6.65 -23.90 8.41
N ASP A 93 5.62 -24.65 8.05
CA ASP A 93 5.17 -24.77 6.66
C ASP A 93 4.25 -23.59 6.32
N ILE A 94 4.83 -22.55 5.72
CA ILE A 94 4.20 -21.29 5.44
C ILE A 94 3.97 -21.15 3.93
N ASP A 95 2.71 -21.24 3.49
CA ASP A 95 2.31 -20.97 2.12
C ASP A 95 2.47 -19.47 1.78
N LEU A 96 2.20 -18.57 2.74
CA LEU A 96 2.16 -17.12 2.58
C LEU A 96 2.79 -16.40 3.78
N ALA A 97 3.80 -15.58 3.54
CA ALA A 97 4.34 -14.65 4.52
C ALA A 97 3.66 -13.28 4.38
N ASP A 98 3.03 -12.79 5.46
CA ASP A 98 2.41 -11.47 5.57
C ASP A 98 3.35 -10.52 6.30
N ILE A 99 3.94 -9.54 5.58
CA ILE A 99 4.99 -8.66 6.08
C ILE A 99 4.42 -7.29 6.42
N CYS A 100 4.37 -6.99 7.72
CA CYS A 100 3.78 -5.80 8.33
C CYS A 100 4.81 -5.00 9.16
N THR A 101 6.05 -4.94 8.72
CA THR A 101 7.16 -4.27 9.40
C THR A 101 7.31 -2.80 8.98
N PRO A 102 8.19 -1.99 9.61
CA PRO A 102 8.61 -0.72 9.02
C PRO A 102 9.32 -0.92 7.67
N THR A 103 9.17 0.05 6.76
CA THR A 103 9.55 -0.01 5.33
C THR A 103 10.97 -0.53 5.07
N LYS A 104 11.95 -0.15 5.90
CA LYS A 104 13.34 -0.60 5.79
C LYS A 104 13.48 -2.12 5.71
N PHE A 105 12.57 -2.85 6.35
CA PHE A 105 12.64 -4.29 6.48
C PHE A 105 11.82 -5.03 5.42
N HIS A 106 11.01 -4.33 4.62
CA HIS A 106 10.17 -4.94 3.59
C HIS A 106 10.99 -5.74 2.57
N ASN A 107 11.98 -5.10 1.93
CA ASN A 107 12.83 -5.75 0.93
C ASN A 107 13.56 -6.98 1.49
N PRO A 108 14.39 -6.89 2.54
CA PRO A 108 15.17 -8.06 3.00
C PRO A 108 14.28 -9.20 3.50
N LEU A 109 13.14 -8.90 4.13
CA LEU A 109 12.22 -9.93 4.61
C LEU A 109 11.43 -10.57 3.48
N ALA A 110 11.01 -9.80 2.47
CA ALA A 110 10.36 -10.33 1.28
C ALA A 110 11.27 -11.28 0.51
N VAL A 111 12.51 -10.87 0.25
CA VAL A 111 13.52 -11.71 -0.42
C VAL A 111 13.80 -12.98 0.38
N MET A 112 13.91 -12.88 1.72
CA MET A 112 14.10 -14.05 2.61
C MET A 112 12.92 -15.01 2.51
N ALA A 113 11.69 -14.53 2.60
CA ALA A 113 10.48 -15.36 2.57
C ALA A 113 10.28 -16.02 1.20
N LEU A 114 10.50 -15.29 0.08
CA LEU A 114 10.46 -15.86 -1.27
C LEU A 114 11.49 -17.00 -1.42
N LYS A 115 12.73 -16.78 -0.97
CA LYS A 115 13.79 -17.79 -1.03
C LYS A 115 13.58 -18.98 -0.10
N SER A 116 12.81 -18.83 0.97
CA SER A 116 12.39 -19.96 1.82
C SER A 116 11.28 -20.80 1.20
N GLY A 117 10.68 -20.35 0.09
CA GLY A 117 9.64 -21.08 -0.63
C GLY A 117 8.22 -20.59 -0.34
N SER A 118 8.05 -19.54 0.45
CA SER A 118 6.74 -18.92 0.72
C SER A 118 6.36 -17.93 -0.38
N ASN A 119 5.07 -17.80 -0.68
CA ASN A 119 4.54 -16.61 -1.35
C ASN A 119 4.54 -15.45 -0.36
N VAL A 120 4.48 -14.21 -0.85
CA VAL A 120 4.67 -13.03 0.01
C VAL A 120 3.62 -11.98 -0.28
N MET A 121 3.05 -11.40 0.77
CA MET A 121 2.35 -10.12 0.70
C MET A 121 3.03 -9.13 1.64
N VAL A 122 3.24 -7.90 1.17
CA VAL A 122 4.02 -6.88 1.88
C VAL A 122 3.24 -5.58 1.96
N GLU A 123 3.20 -4.99 3.16
CA GLU A 123 2.63 -3.66 3.36
C GLU A 123 3.32 -2.61 2.49
N LYS A 124 2.50 -1.62 2.11
CA LYS A 124 3.00 -0.46 1.36
C LYS A 124 3.91 0.44 2.25
N PRO A 125 4.85 1.18 1.66
CA PRO A 125 5.33 1.05 0.29
C PRO A 125 6.15 -0.22 0.10
N MET A 126 6.31 -0.69 -1.13
CA MET A 126 7.03 -1.95 -1.42
C MET A 126 8.43 -1.99 -0.82
N ALA A 127 9.16 -0.87 -0.91
CA ALA A 127 10.47 -0.67 -0.30
C ALA A 127 10.76 0.85 -0.17
N ARG A 128 11.90 1.21 0.44
CA ARG A 128 12.32 2.62 0.56
C ARG A 128 12.75 3.22 -0.78
N THR A 129 13.25 2.41 -1.69
CA THR A 129 13.76 2.85 -2.99
C THR A 129 13.37 1.90 -4.11
N TYR A 130 13.28 2.43 -5.33
CA TYR A 130 13.07 1.63 -6.54
C TYR A 130 14.16 0.55 -6.71
N LEU A 131 15.40 0.86 -6.37
CA LEU A 131 16.49 -0.12 -6.46
C LEU A 131 16.30 -1.31 -5.51
N GLU A 132 15.74 -1.08 -4.33
CA GLU A 132 15.36 -2.17 -3.41
C GLU A 132 14.18 -2.98 -3.95
N CYS A 133 13.24 -2.35 -4.67
CA CYS A 133 12.14 -3.08 -5.32
C CYS A 133 12.66 -4.05 -6.40
N LEU A 134 13.70 -3.67 -7.13
CA LEU A 134 14.30 -4.55 -8.15
C LEU A 134 14.86 -5.84 -7.56
N ASP A 135 15.39 -5.83 -6.35
CA ASP A 135 15.88 -7.04 -5.67
C ASP A 135 14.73 -8.01 -5.34
N VAL A 136 13.54 -7.48 -5.02
CA VAL A 136 12.34 -8.30 -4.81
C VAL A 136 11.83 -8.87 -6.13
N ILE A 137 11.79 -8.07 -7.21
CA ILE A 137 11.41 -8.54 -8.56
C ILE A 137 12.31 -9.70 -8.99
N GLU A 138 13.63 -9.58 -8.79
CA GLU A 138 14.58 -10.64 -9.08
C GLU A 138 14.28 -11.91 -8.26
N ALA A 139 14.02 -11.76 -6.97
CA ALA A 139 13.68 -12.89 -6.11
C ALA A 139 12.36 -13.57 -6.50
N VAL A 140 11.33 -12.83 -6.92
CA VAL A 140 10.08 -13.37 -7.47
C VAL A 140 10.36 -14.18 -8.73
N LYS A 141 11.16 -13.63 -9.65
CA LYS A 141 11.55 -14.30 -10.88
C LYS A 141 12.32 -15.60 -10.62
N ASP A 142 13.28 -15.56 -9.70
CA ASP A 142 14.17 -16.70 -9.39
C ASP A 142 13.42 -17.83 -8.69
N THR A 143 12.45 -17.51 -7.84
CA THR A 143 11.72 -18.49 -7.04
C THR A 143 10.42 -18.97 -7.67
N GLY A 144 9.87 -18.21 -8.62
CA GLY A 144 8.55 -18.45 -9.20
C GLY A 144 7.39 -18.31 -8.21
N LYS A 145 7.64 -17.70 -7.04
CA LYS A 145 6.63 -17.45 -6.02
C LYS A 145 5.86 -16.17 -6.32
N LEU A 146 4.65 -16.06 -5.77
CA LEU A 146 3.81 -14.89 -5.91
C LEU A 146 4.20 -13.81 -4.91
N TYR A 147 4.10 -12.57 -5.35
CA TYR A 147 4.24 -11.38 -4.52
C TYR A 147 3.01 -10.49 -4.69
N GLN A 148 2.43 -10.02 -3.57
CA GLN A 148 1.41 -8.97 -3.56
C GLN A 148 1.95 -7.74 -2.84
N HIS A 149 1.88 -6.60 -3.52
CA HIS A 149 2.02 -5.29 -2.88
C HIS A 149 0.68 -4.95 -2.22
N ASN A 150 0.66 -4.81 -0.90
CA ASN A 150 -0.56 -4.54 -0.17
C ASN A 150 -0.99 -3.09 -0.38
N GLU A 151 -2.01 -2.95 -1.22
CA GLU A 151 -2.70 -1.69 -1.48
C GLU A 151 -4.18 -1.88 -1.23
N ASN A 152 -4.57 -1.71 0.00
CA ASN A 152 -5.92 -1.98 0.47
C ASN A 152 -6.99 -1.13 -0.22
N TRP A 153 -6.64 0.04 -0.78
CA TRP A 153 -7.59 0.89 -1.49
C TRP A 153 -8.21 0.23 -2.73
N LEU A 154 -7.50 -0.68 -3.40
CA LEU A 154 -8.03 -1.40 -4.55
C LEU A 154 -9.24 -2.28 -4.19
N TYR A 155 -9.35 -2.64 -2.93
CA TYR A 155 -10.43 -3.49 -2.38
C TYR A 155 -11.46 -2.67 -1.58
N ASP A 156 -11.27 -1.36 -1.43
CA ASP A 156 -12.24 -0.46 -0.83
C ASP A 156 -13.42 -0.24 -1.80
N PRO A 157 -14.67 -0.25 -1.31
CA PRO A 157 -15.85 -0.08 -2.14
C PRO A 157 -15.83 1.14 -3.07
N ILE A 158 -15.21 2.24 -2.65
CA ILE A 158 -15.09 3.46 -3.47
C ILE A 158 -14.33 3.15 -4.76
N TRP A 159 -13.08 2.72 -4.63
CA TRP A 159 -12.18 2.54 -5.76
C TRP A 159 -12.59 1.39 -6.66
N TYR A 160 -13.01 0.28 -6.05
CA TYR A 160 -13.50 -0.89 -6.76
C TYR A 160 -14.73 -0.59 -7.64
N ASN A 161 -15.73 0.13 -7.09
CA ASN A 161 -16.92 0.47 -7.86
C ASN A 161 -16.67 1.62 -8.84
N ALA A 162 -15.89 2.64 -8.47
CA ALA A 162 -15.49 3.71 -9.39
C ALA A 162 -14.80 3.13 -10.64
N LYS A 163 -13.86 2.17 -10.46
CA LYS A 163 -13.22 1.47 -11.56
C LYS A 163 -14.23 0.80 -12.50
N LYS A 164 -15.19 0.05 -11.94
CA LYS A 164 -16.24 -0.59 -12.73
C LYS A 164 -17.10 0.39 -13.52
N PHE A 165 -17.43 1.54 -12.92
CA PHE A 165 -18.19 2.57 -13.63
C PHE A 165 -17.38 3.22 -14.74
N ILE A 166 -16.08 3.46 -14.53
CA ILE A 166 -15.17 3.93 -15.58
C ILE A 166 -15.11 2.91 -16.73
N GLU A 167 -14.90 1.63 -16.44
CA GLU A 167 -14.86 0.55 -17.41
C GLU A 167 -16.18 0.37 -18.18
N SER A 168 -17.30 0.69 -17.56
CA SER A 168 -18.61 0.67 -18.24
C SER A 168 -18.79 1.80 -19.27
N GLY A 169 -17.84 2.76 -19.32
CA GLY A 169 -17.90 3.93 -20.21
C GLY A 169 -18.90 5.01 -19.79
N ILE A 170 -19.46 4.95 -18.58
CA ILE A 170 -20.52 5.88 -18.14
C ILE A 170 -20.08 7.36 -18.14
N ILE A 171 -18.79 7.62 -17.91
CA ILE A 171 -18.17 8.94 -17.98
C ILE A 171 -17.33 9.15 -19.25
N GLY A 172 -17.38 8.21 -20.21
CA GLY A 172 -16.50 8.18 -21.39
C GLY A 172 -15.08 7.81 -21.04
N GLU A 173 -14.09 8.31 -21.80
CA GLU A 173 -12.67 8.07 -21.54
C GLU A 173 -12.20 8.90 -20.33
N LEU A 174 -11.54 8.25 -19.38
CA LEU A 174 -10.95 8.90 -18.21
C LEU A 174 -9.82 9.85 -18.64
N GLN A 175 -9.93 11.12 -18.28
CA GLN A 175 -8.97 12.16 -18.65
C GLN A 175 -8.19 12.73 -17.48
N LEU A 176 -8.87 12.91 -16.32
CA LEU A 176 -8.27 13.54 -15.16
C LEU A 176 -8.76 12.89 -13.87
N VAL A 177 -7.83 12.62 -12.98
CA VAL A 177 -8.11 12.05 -11.65
C VAL A 177 -7.51 12.97 -10.59
N PHE A 178 -8.31 13.39 -9.62
CA PHE A 178 -7.86 14.01 -8.39
C PHE A 178 -7.96 12.98 -7.27
N VAL A 179 -6.85 12.65 -6.63
CA VAL A 179 -6.81 11.72 -5.50
C VAL A 179 -5.93 12.28 -4.41
N ALA A 180 -6.47 12.35 -3.22
CA ALA A 180 -5.73 12.89 -2.08
C ALA A 180 -5.81 11.99 -0.85
N THR A 181 -4.72 12.00 -0.08
CA THR A 181 -4.64 11.43 1.26
C THR A 181 -4.02 12.45 2.19
N ALA A 182 -4.77 12.88 3.19
CA ALA A 182 -4.26 13.81 4.19
C ALA A 182 -4.66 13.39 5.60
N HIS A 183 -3.74 13.52 6.54
CA HIS A 183 -4.00 13.39 7.97
C HIS A 183 -2.98 14.19 8.78
N GLY A 184 -3.19 14.32 10.09
CA GLY A 184 -2.37 15.16 10.95
C GLY A 184 -0.94 14.66 11.23
N GLY A 185 -0.51 13.59 10.60
CA GLY A 185 0.82 12.99 10.74
C GLY A 185 0.86 11.76 11.66
N PRO A 186 1.87 10.88 11.51
CA PRO A 186 2.05 9.64 12.28
C PRO A 186 2.92 9.84 13.53
N GLU A 187 2.59 10.83 14.38
CA GLU A 187 3.37 11.16 15.59
C GLU A 187 3.43 10.01 16.62
N TRP A 188 2.51 9.05 16.52
CA TRP A 188 2.49 7.85 17.37
C TRP A 188 3.64 6.87 17.08
N ALA A 189 4.25 6.93 15.89
CA ALA A 189 5.33 6.04 15.49
C ALA A 189 6.53 6.83 14.95
N SER A 190 7.58 6.92 15.76
CA SER A 190 8.75 7.76 15.46
C SER A 190 9.54 7.34 14.23
N TRP A 191 9.43 6.09 13.81
CA TRP A 191 10.16 5.56 12.66
C TRP A 191 9.73 6.17 11.31
N PHE A 192 8.49 6.65 11.18
CA PHE A 192 8.05 7.37 9.99
C PHE A 192 8.84 8.66 9.72
N TRP A 193 9.39 9.24 10.77
CA TRP A 193 10.16 10.48 10.71
C TRP A 193 11.67 10.27 10.54
N ASP A 194 12.10 8.99 10.50
CA ASP A 194 13.47 8.59 10.23
C ASP A 194 13.59 8.15 8.76
N PRO A 195 14.26 8.96 7.90
CA PRO A 195 14.37 8.65 6.48
C PRO A 195 15.12 7.34 6.20
N GLU A 196 16.03 6.92 7.09
CA GLU A 196 16.74 5.65 6.96
C GLU A 196 15.83 4.43 7.22
N ILE A 197 14.71 4.64 7.90
CA ILE A 197 13.72 3.59 8.18
C ILE A 197 12.53 3.70 7.24
N ALA A 198 11.95 4.90 7.11
CA ALA A 198 10.76 5.12 6.31
C ALA A 198 11.04 5.19 4.79
N GLY A 199 12.17 5.77 4.37
CA GLY A 199 12.51 5.96 2.97
C GLY A 199 11.98 7.26 2.35
N GLY A 200 11.06 7.93 3.00
CA GLY A 200 10.40 9.18 2.59
C GLY A 200 9.41 9.62 3.65
N GLY A 201 8.63 10.65 3.35
CA GLY A 201 7.59 11.17 4.21
C GLY A 201 6.18 10.90 3.67
N ALA A 202 5.34 11.94 3.68
CA ALA A 202 3.93 11.85 3.36
C ALA A 202 3.64 11.30 1.95
N LEU A 203 4.49 11.59 0.96
CA LEU A 203 4.29 11.08 -0.40
C LEU A 203 4.52 9.57 -0.47
N LEU A 204 5.58 9.07 0.18
CA LEU A 204 5.90 7.63 0.17
C LEU A 204 4.98 6.83 1.09
N ASP A 205 4.49 7.41 2.20
CA ASP A 205 3.56 6.74 3.11
C ASP A 205 2.11 6.83 2.61
N ASN A 206 1.58 8.05 2.50
CA ASN A 206 0.19 8.30 2.12
C ASN A 206 -0.01 8.43 0.62
N GLY A 207 0.83 9.23 -0.04
CA GLY A 207 0.70 9.50 -1.46
C GLY A 207 0.78 8.24 -2.32
N VAL A 208 1.47 7.19 -1.85
CA VAL A 208 1.54 5.89 -2.52
C VAL A 208 0.15 5.28 -2.75
N HIS A 209 -0.77 5.40 -1.79
CA HIS A 209 -2.16 4.97 -1.96
C HIS A 209 -2.85 5.72 -3.12
N ALA A 210 -2.71 7.05 -3.14
CA ALA A 210 -3.31 7.88 -4.16
C ALA A 210 -2.70 7.63 -5.56
N ILE A 211 -1.38 7.39 -5.64
CA ILE A 211 -0.69 7.01 -6.88
C ILE A 211 -1.23 5.69 -7.40
N THR A 212 -1.25 4.64 -6.57
CA THR A 212 -1.71 3.32 -6.98
C THR A 212 -3.20 3.32 -7.33
N ALA A 213 -4.05 4.00 -6.53
CA ALA A 213 -5.47 4.13 -6.83
C ALA A 213 -5.72 4.88 -8.15
N SER A 214 -5.00 5.98 -8.42
CA SER A 214 -5.14 6.70 -9.69
C SER A 214 -4.71 5.84 -10.88
N TRP A 215 -3.69 5.02 -10.73
CA TRP A 215 -3.26 4.07 -11.75
C TRP A 215 -4.26 2.93 -11.94
N TYR A 216 -4.78 2.37 -10.85
CA TYR A 216 -5.85 1.36 -10.90
C TYR A 216 -7.09 1.85 -11.66
N LEU A 217 -7.52 3.08 -11.42
CA LEU A 217 -8.64 3.71 -12.15
C LEU A 217 -8.34 3.85 -13.64
N ASN A 218 -7.08 4.05 -14.01
CA ASN A 218 -6.60 4.07 -15.40
C ASN A 218 -6.45 2.68 -16.04
N GLY A 219 -6.61 1.60 -15.24
CA GLY A 219 -6.65 0.22 -15.72
C GLY A 219 -5.32 -0.46 -15.75
N PHE A 220 -4.30 -0.06 -15.09
CA PHE A 220 -2.94 -0.61 -15.14
C PHE A 220 -2.35 -0.82 -16.56
N GLU A 221 -3.19 -0.88 -17.61
CA GLU A 221 -2.78 -0.93 -19.03
C GLU A 221 -2.20 0.40 -19.52
N LYS A 222 -2.61 1.52 -18.88
CA LYS A 222 -1.95 2.80 -19.09
C LYS A 222 -0.84 2.92 -18.05
N SER A 223 0.39 3.00 -18.52
CA SER A 223 1.56 3.14 -17.64
C SER A 223 1.81 4.60 -17.25
N PRO A 224 2.31 4.86 -16.03
CA PRO A 224 2.82 6.18 -15.69
C PRO A 224 4.08 6.46 -16.52
N VAL A 225 4.07 7.55 -17.31
CA VAL A 225 5.18 7.87 -18.23
C VAL A 225 5.96 9.10 -17.81
N ALA A 226 5.34 10.05 -17.09
CA ALA A 226 6.00 11.25 -16.62
C ALA A 226 5.39 11.75 -15.31
N VAL A 227 6.25 12.34 -14.48
CA VAL A 227 5.90 12.85 -13.15
C VAL A 227 6.44 14.26 -12.99
N LYS A 228 5.66 15.14 -12.36
CA LYS A 228 6.05 16.50 -12.04
C LYS A 228 5.61 16.86 -10.62
N ALA A 229 6.53 17.34 -9.78
CA ALA A 229 6.18 18.03 -8.54
C ALA A 229 5.42 19.32 -8.90
N ALA A 230 4.19 19.45 -8.37
CA ALA A 230 3.26 20.52 -8.79
C ALA A 230 3.67 21.89 -8.24
N GLU A 231 3.65 22.93 -9.11
CA GLU A 231 3.87 24.31 -8.70
C GLU A 231 2.66 24.85 -7.91
N PRO A 232 2.86 25.82 -6.99
CA PRO A 232 4.15 26.41 -6.61
C PRO A 232 4.88 25.66 -5.50
N TYR A 233 4.23 24.71 -4.80
CA TYR A 233 4.74 24.11 -3.56
C TYR A 233 5.50 22.81 -3.82
N GLY A 234 4.98 21.92 -4.66
CA GLY A 234 5.60 20.63 -4.98
C GLY A 234 5.68 19.70 -3.77
N ILE A 235 6.90 19.32 -3.41
CA ILE A 235 7.20 18.44 -2.29
C ILE A 235 8.00 19.21 -1.27
N CYS A 236 7.50 19.37 -0.06
CA CYS A 236 8.09 20.26 0.94
C CYS A 236 7.87 19.81 2.39
N ILE A 237 8.57 20.49 3.29
CA ILE A 237 8.35 20.43 4.73
C ILE A 237 7.62 21.71 5.14
N ARG A 238 6.35 21.63 5.51
CA ARG A 238 5.56 22.77 6.00
C ARG A 238 5.78 23.04 7.47
N MET A 239 5.87 21.99 8.27
CA MET A 239 6.04 22.09 9.71
C MET A 239 7.49 21.81 10.07
N LYS A 240 8.22 22.85 10.51
CA LYS A 240 9.67 22.74 10.85
C LYS A 240 9.98 21.76 11.98
N THR A 241 9.02 21.57 12.88
CA THR A 241 9.13 20.65 14.03
C THR A 241 7.82 19.97 14.33
N ARG A 242 7.89 18.75 14.82
CA ARG A 242 6.74 17.97 15.28
C ARG A 242 6.94 17.50 16.70
N LEU A 243 5.82 17.30 17.42
CA LEU A 243 5.83 16.75 18.78
C LEU A 243 5.94 15.22 18.70
N LEU A 244 7.15 14.71 18.77
CA LEU A 244 7.44 13.28 18.73
C LEU A 244 7.84 12.80 20.13
N GLN A 245 7.07 11.91 20.73
CA GLN A 245 7.32 11.34 22.05
C GLN A 245 7.50 12.42 23.12
N GLY A 246 6.65 13.44 23.12
CA GLY A 246 6.68 14.52 24.10
C GLY A 246 7.75 15.60 23.91
N MET A 247 8.52 15.52 22.83
CA MET A 247 9.56 16.51 22.48
C MET A 247 9.37 17.06 21.07
N PHE A 248 9.54 18.38 20.90
CA PHE A 248 9.61 18.97 19.57
C PHE A 248 10.93 18.60 18.91
N LYS A 249 10.85 17.87 17.78
CA LYS A 249 12.01 17.45 16.99
C LYS A 249 11.92 18.02 15.57
N PRO A 250 13.04 18.49 15.00
CA PRO A 250 13.11 18.74 13.57
C PRO A 250 13.11 17.41 12.81
N PHE A 251 12.65 17.43 11.58
CA PHE A 251 12.65 16.26 10.70
C PHE A 251 13.05 16.70 9.27
N ILE A 252 13.40 15.75 8.44
CA ILE A 252 13.96 15.97 7.10
C ILE A 252 13.22 15.25 5.98
N VAL A 253 12.09 14.59 6.31
CA VAL A 253 11.17 14.01 5.32
C VAL A 253 10.05 15.01 5.02
N GLU A 254 9.49 14.96 3.83
CA GLU A 254 8.38 15.83 3.47
C GLU A 254 7.12 15.48 4.27
N ASP A 255 6.37 16.50 4.65
CA ASP A 255 5.07 16.35 5.28
C ASP A 255 3.92 16.83 4.39
N ASP A 256 4.25 17.29 3.17
CA ASP A 256 3.28 17.74 2.19
C ASP A 256 3.82 17.58 0.77
N ALA A 257 3.00 16.99 -0.10
CA ALA A 257 3.38 16.72 -1.49
C ALA A 257 2.19 16.81 -2.44
N HIS A 258 2.38 17.56 -3.53
CA HIS A 258 1.46 17.62 -4.67
C HIS A 258 2.20 17.21 -5.93
N VAL A 259 1.67 16.22 -6.64
CA VAL A 259 2.33 15.60 -7.79
C VAL A 259 1.36 15.44 -8.95
N LEU A 260 1.81 15.76 -10.16
CA LEU A 260 1.10 15.48 -11.40
C LEU A 260 1.74 14.26 -12.08
N ILE A 261 0.90 13.31 -12.49
CA ILE A 261 1.34 12.06 -13.12
C ILE A 261 0.60 11.94 -14.46
N ARG A 262 1.34 11.69 -15.54
CA ARG A 262 0.78 11.38 -16.85
C ARG A 262 0.80 9.87 -17.06
N TYR A 263 -0.36 9.33 -17.44
CA TYR A 263 -0.55 7.93 -17.83
C TYR A 263 -0.77 7.85 -19.32
N GLU A 264 -0.13 6.89 -19.99
CA GLU A 264 -0.30 6.63 -21.43
C GLU A 264 -0.53 5.15 -21.68
N GLY A 265 -1.47 4.83 -22.57
CA GLY A 265 -1.71 3.47 -23.04
C GLY A 265 -0.99 3.19 -24.35
N GLU A 266 -0.71 1.93 -24.63
CA GLU A 266 -0.06 1.49 -25.89
C GLU A 266 -0.85 1.91 -27.13
N SER A 267 -2.18 1.99 -27.05
CA SER A 267 -3.07 2.43 -28.13
C SER A 267 -3.18 3.96 -28.28
N GLY A 268 -2.44 4.75 -27.49
CA GLY A 268 -2.36 6.20 -27.62
C GLY A 268 -3.30 7.02 -26.73
N GLY A 269 -4.17 6.42 -25.92
CA GLY A 269 -4.99 7.14 -24.93
C GLY A 269 -4.13 7.63 -23.74
N TRP A 270 -4.39 8.84 -23.25
CA TRP A 270 -3.66 9.39 -22.08
C TRP A 270 -4.61 10.01 -21.07
N SER A 271 -4.16 10.10 -19.84
CA SER A 271 -4.83 10.80 -18.75
C SER A 271 -3.81 11.41 -17.78
N THR A 272 -4.28 12.28 -16.92
CA THR A 272 -3.45 12.90 -15.89
C THR A 272 -4.05 12.63 -14.51
N ALA A 273 -3.22 12.34 -13.51
CA ALA A 273 -3.62 12.40 -12.12
C ALA A 273 -2.95 13.58 -11.42
N HIS A 274 -3.70 14.24 -10.53
CA HIS A 274 -3.17 15.11 -9.50
C HIS A 274 -3.30 14.37 -8.17
N VAL A 275 -2.15 14.05 -7.59
CA VAL A 275 -2.03 13.32 -6.33
C VAL A 275 -1.57 14.27 -5.23
N GLU A 276 -2.24 14.20 -4.10
CA GLU A 276 -1.83 14.83 -2.85
C GLU A 276 -1.50 13.77 -1.80
N GLY A 277 -0.35 13.92 -1.12
CA GLY A 277 0.00 13.15 0.07
C GLY A 277 0.43 14.11 1.18
N SER A 278 -0.30 14.18 2.30
CA SER A 278 -0.01 15.17 3.33
C SER A 278 -0.14 14.63 4.76
N TRP A 279 0.79 15.06 5.61
CA TRP A 279 0.76 14.93 7.06
C TRP A 279 0.56 16.28 7.76
N SER A 280 0.43 17.36 7.00
CA SER A 280 0.39 18.73 7.53
C SER A 280 -1.01 19.26 7.79
N HIS A 281 -2.04 18.62 7.26
CA HIS A 281 -3.45 19.00 7.42
C HIS A 281 -4.37 17.78 7.29
N ARG A 282 -5.63 17.92 7.70
CA ARG A 282 -6.63 16.85 7.66
C ARG A 282 -7.59 16.94 6.49
N ASP A 283 -7.84 18.16 6.02
CA ASP A 283 -8.71 18.41 4.89
C ASP A 283 -7.90 18.35 3.61
N SER A 284 -8.24 17.41 2.74
CA SER A 284 -7.61 17.21 1.44
C SER A 284 -8.47 17.75 0.31
N MET A 285 -7.90 17.86 -0.88
CA MET A 285 -8.70 18.13 -2.07
C MET A 285 -9.71 17.03 -2.33
N GLU A 286 -10.85 17.37 -2.91
CA GLU A 286 -11.90 16.41 -3.24
C GLU A 286 -11.40 15.38 -4.27
N THR A 287 -11.68 14.12 -4.01
CA THR A 287 -11.45 13.05 -4.98
C THR A 287 -12.47 13.15 -6.12
N ARG A 288 -11.96 13.20 -7.36
CA ARG A 288 -12.79 13.30 -8.58
C ARG A 288 -12.18 12.50 -9.71
N MET A 289 -13.00 11.81 -10.47
CA MET A 289 -12.65 11.12 -11.69
C MET A 289 -13.42 11.77 -12.84
N ILE A 290 -12.72 12.43 -13.75
CA ILE A 290 -13.29 13.22 -14.83
C ILE A 290 -13.01 12.54 -16.17
N GLY A 291 -14.06 12.20 -16.88
CA GLY A 291 -14.01 11.64 -18.22
C GLY A 291 -14.53 12.61 -19.29
N THR A 292 -14.55 12.14 -20.54
CA THR A 292 -15.03 12.94 -21.68
C THR A 292 -16.52 13.24 -21.64
N ASN A 293 -17.32 12.42 -20.93
CA ASN A 293 -18.79 12.50 -20.90
C ASN A 293 -19.36 12.68 -19.50
N GLY A 294 -18.53 12.97 -18.50
CA GLY A 294 -19.03 13.18 -17.15
C GLY A 294 -17.95 12.97 -16.09
N GLU A 295 -18.37 12.90 -14.84
CA GLU A 295 -17.47 12.72 -13.70
C GLU A 295 -18.07 11.81 -12.62
N ILE A 296 -17.20 11.22 -11.80
CA ILE A 296 -17.55 10.47 -10.59
C ILE A 296 -16.93 11.17 -9.39
N GLN A 297 -17.76 11.41 -8.37
CA GLN A 297 -17.34 11.99 -7.08
C GLN A 297 -17.76 11.05 -5.95
N PRO A 298 -16.85 10.48 -5.17
CA PRO A 298 -17.21 9.80 -3.93
C PRO A 298 -17.60 10.82 -2.87
N HIS A 299 -18.64 10.49 -2.13
CA HIS A 299 -19.10 11.24 -0.97
C HIS A 299 -19.39 10.24 0.17
N GLU A 300 -19.07 10.61 1.40
CA GLU A 300 -19.36 9.78 2.57
C GLU A 300 -20.09 10.61 3.63
N ASP A 301 -21.20 10.08 4.12
CA ASP A 301 -22.01 10.66 5.19
C ASP A 301 -22.36 9.61 6.26
N GLU A 302 -23.23 9.95 7.19
CA GLU A 302 -23.68 9.04 8.26
C GLU A 302 -24.39 7.77 7.75
N LYS A 303 -24.92 7.80 6.54
CA LYS A 303 -25.62 6.66 5.89
C LYS A 303 -24.64 5.72 5.17
N GLY A 304 -23.44 6.22 4.87
CA GLY A 304 -22.38 5.47 4.20
C GLY A 304 -21.82 6.20 2.98
N VAL A 305 -21.17 5.44 2.12
CA VAL A 305 -20.53 5.94 0.90
C VAL A 305 -21.52 6.00 -0.25
N VAL A 306 -21.48 7.10 -0.99
CA VAL A 306 -22.23 7.32 -2.23
C VAL A 306 -21.26 7.71 -3.33
N LEU A 307 -21.37 7.08 -4.51
CA LEU A 307 -20.74 7.57 -5.73
C LEU A 307 -21.76 8.44 -6.50
N LYS A 308 -21.47 9.73 -6.59
CA LYS A 308 -22.22 10.69 -7.39
C LYS A 308 -21.64 10.70 -8.80
N ILE A 309 -22.44 10.33 -9.78
CA ILE A 309 -22.09 10.34 -11.20
C ILE A 309 -22.84 11.50 -11.84
N VAL A 310 -22.10 12.41 -12.46
CA VAL A 310 -22.67 13.57 -13.17
C VAL A 310 -22.32 13.43 -14.64
N ASP A 311 -23.31 13.39 -15.53
CA ASP A 311 -23.08 13.34 -16.98
C ASP A 311 -22.81 14.75 -17.57
N SER A 312 -22.42 14.78 -18.84
CA SER A 312 -22.13 16.05 -19.57
C SER A 312 -23.34 16.99 -19.72
N PHE A 313 -24.55 16.52 -19.45
CA PHE A 313 -25.80 17.31 -19.47
C PHE A 313 -26.21 17.80 -18.08
N GLY A 314 -25.42 17.43 -17.02
CA GLY A 314 -25.70 17.80 -15.64
C GLY A 314 -26.69 16.87 -14.93
N SER A 315 -27.07 15.73 -15.54
CA SER A 315 -27.91 14.74 -14.87
C SER A 315 -27.09 14.03 -13.78
N ILE A 316 -27.68 13.85 -12.62
CA ILE A 316 -27.03 13.28 -11.45
C ILE A 316 -27.62 11.89 -11.17
N ARG A 317 -26.74 10.92 -10.95
CA ARG A 317 -27.08 9.59 -10.39
C ARG A 317 -26.27 9.38 -9.13
N GLU A 318 -26.93 8.90 -8.10
CA GLU A 318 -26.29 8.54 -6.83
C GLU A 318 -26.39 7.04 -6.61
N ILE A 319 -25.24 6.42 -6.40
CA ILE A 319 -25.11 4.98 -6.15
C ILE A 319 -24.63 4.79 -4.72
N SER A 320 -25.52 4.33 -3.85
CA SER A 320 -25.15 4.01 -2.46
C SER A 320 -24.34 2.73 -2.41
N LEU A 321 -23.19 2.77 -1.77
CA LEU A 321 -22.32 1.61 -1.51
C LEU A 321 -22.48 1.08 -0.08
N GLY A 322 -23.35 1.73 0.73
CA GLY A 322 -23.56 1.37 2.12
C GLY A 322 -22.44 1.83 3.05
N LYS A 323 -22.48 1.36 4.29
CA LYS A 323 -21.45 1.67 5.28
C LYS A 323 -20.19 0.87 4.99
N ARG A 324 -19.05 1.50 5.13
CA ARG A 324 -17.75 0.86 5.06
C ARG A 324 -17.04 0.93 6.40
N THR A 325 -16.17 -0.01 6.63
CA THR A 325 -15.18 0.05 7.71
C THR A 325 -13.80 -0.01 7.09
N TRP A 326 -12.85 0.66 7.71
CA TRP A 326 -11.47 0.65 7.24
C TRP A 326 -10.89 -0.77 7.07
N THR A 327 -11.29 -1.71 7.93
CA THR A 327 -10.79 -3.08 7.92
C THR A 327 -11.35 -3.96 6.79
N MET A 328 -12.46 -3.56 6.15
CA MET A 328 -13.04 -4.33 5.03
C MET A 328 -12.10 -4.47 3.84
N SER A 329 -11.38 -3.40 3.51
CA SER A 329 -10.43 -3.38 2.39
C SER A 329 -9.25 -4.34 2.62
N PHE A 330 -8.77 -4.47 3.85
CA PHE A 330 -7.73 -5.43 4.22
C PHE A 330 -8.20 -6.89 4.08
N GLY A 331 -9.44 -7.19 4.45
CA GLY A 331 -10.02 -8.50 4.21
C GLY A 331 -10.10 -8.85 2.72
N GLY A 332 -10.38 -7.86 1.86
CA GLY A 332 -10.39 -8.00 0.41
C GLY A 332 -9.01 -8.33 -0.16
N GLU A 333 -7.96 -7.61 0.25
CA GLU A 333 -6.60 -7.84 -0.24
C GLU A 333 -6.03 -9.18 0.25
N ILE A 334 -6.25 -9.56 1.52
CA ILE A 334 -5.83 -10.86 2.06
C ILE A 334 -6.52 -12.01 1.30
N ARG A 335 -7.83 -11.89 1.05
CA ARG A 335 -8.59 -12.88 0.28
C ARG A 335 -8.09 -12.98 -1.15
N ASN A 336 -7.76 -11.85 -1.80
CA ASN A 336 -7.16 -11.86 -3.14
C ASN A 336 -5.87 -12.69 -3.15
N MET A 337 -4.95 -12.42 -2.23
CA MET A 337 -3.68 -13.15 -2.19
C MET A 337 -3.87 -14.64 -1.87
N CYS A 338 -4.73 -15.00 -0.92
CA CYS A 338 -5.03 -16.40 -0.64
C CYS A 338 -5.60 -17.13 -1.87
N ASN A 339 -6.51 -16.51 -2.61
CA ASN A 339 -7.06 -17.06 -3.84
C ASN A 339 -5.99 -17.21 -4.92
N CYS A 340 -5.06 -16.25 -5.04
CA CYS A 340 -3.92 -16.35 -5.96
C CYS A 340 -3.00 -17.52 -5.60
N VAL A 341 -2.69 -17.73 -4.31
CA VAL A 341 -1.89 -18.88 -3.85
C VAL A 341 -2.59 -20.22 -4.15
N ILE A 342 -3.92 -20.27 -4.03
CA ILE A 342 -4.71 -21.50 -4.30
C ILE A 342 -4.78 -21.78 -5.81
N SER A 343 -4.98 -20.77 -6.62
CA SER A 343 -5.25 -20.90 -8.07
C SER A 343 -4.00 -20.83 -8.94
N GLY A 344 -2.90 -20.25 -8.45
CA GLY A 344 -1.71 -19.92 -9.23
C GLY A 344 -1.88 -18.65 -10.08
N ALA A 345 -2.97 -17.88 -9.91
CA ALA A 345 -3.15 -16.60 -10.61
C ALA A 345 -2.24 -15.51 -10.01
N ARG A 346 -1.94 -14.47 -10.80
CA ARG A 346 -1.20 -13.32 -10.28
C ARG A 346 -2.11 -12.40 -9.45
N PRO A 347 -1.60 -11.81 -8.36
CA PRO A 347 -2.32 -10.78 -7.61
C PRO A 347 -2.64 -9.54 -8.47
N VAL A 348 -3.72 -8.84 -8.13
CA VAL A 348 -4.12 -7.59 -8.81
C VAL A 348 -3.04 -6.51 -8.69
N CYS A 349 -2.39 -6.43 -7.53
CA CYS A 349 -1.28 -5.51 -7.26
C CYS A 349 -0.01 -6.32 -7.01
N ASP A 350 0.72 -6.64 -8.08
CA ASP A 350 1.91 -7.48 -8.04
C ASP A 350 3.21 -6.68 -7.77
N GLU A 351 4.35 -7.37 -7.84
CA GLU A 351 5.68 -6.78 -7.64
C GLU A 351 6.00 -5.64 -8.63
N ASN A 352 5.47 -5.72 -9.85
CA ASN A 352 5.73 -4.68 -10.85
C ASN A 352 4.93 -3.42 -10.54
N ILE A 353 3.67 -3.55 -10.11
CA ILE A 353 2.84 -2.42 -9.69
C ILE A 353 3.48 -1.73 -8.47
N GLY A 354 3.91 -2.49 -7.46
CA GLY A 354 4.57 -1.95 -6.27
C GLY A 354 5.87 -1.21 -6.58
N ALA A 355 6.70 -1.78 -7.46
CA ALA A 355 7.97 -1.17 -7.88
C ALA A 355 7.75 0.10 -8.71
N GLU A 356 6.80 0.08 -9.64
CA GLU A 356 6.48 1.23 -10.48
C GLU A 356 5.88 2.37 -9.65
N THR A 357 5.00 2.07 -8.68
CA THR A 357 4.50 3.06 -7.72
C THR A 357 5.63 3.73 -6.94
N THR A 358 6.61 2.95 -6.48
CA THR A 358 7.81 3.46 -5.81
C THR A 358 8.66 4.31 -6.77
N ALA A 359 8.79 3.91 -8.04
CA ALA A 359 9.47 4.68 -9.07
C ALA A 359 8.81 6.04 -9.32
N VAL A 360 7.47 6.09 -9.35
CA VAL A 360 6.70 7.35 -9.48
C VAL A 360 7.01 8.30 -8.32
N VAL A 361 7.01 7.81 -7.07
CA VAL A 361 7.39 8.62 -5.90
C VAL A 361 8.79 9.19 -6.06
N GLN A 362 9.76 8.36 -6.43
CA GLN A 362 11.15 8.81 -6.57
C GLN A 362 11.39 9.70 -7.80
N ALA A 363 10.65 9.50 -8.89
CA ALA A 363 10.64 10.41 -10.02
C ALA A 363 10.07 11.79 -9.63
N ALA A 364 9.10 11.84 -8.71
CA ALA A 364 8.60 13.10 -8.15
C ALA A 364 9.66 13.83 -7.32
N TYR A 365 10.42 13.12 -6.49
CA TYR A 365 11.56 13.70 -5.78
C TYR A 365 12.65 14.19 -6.75
N LEU A 366 12.93 13.43 -7.82
CA LEU A 366 13.87 13.87 -8.86
C LEU A 366 13.36 15.11 -9.60
N SER A 367 12.05 15.20 -9.87
CA SER A 367 11.41 16.41 -10.42
C SER A 367 11.62 17.60 -9.48
N GLN A 368 11.37 17.43 -8.18
CA GLN A 368 11.63 18.47 -7.16
C GLN A 368 13.09 18.91 -7.17
N LYS A 369 14.05 17.97 -7.21
CA LYS A 369 15.49 18.23 -7.29
C LYS A 369 15.88 19.03 -8.54
N ARG A 370 15.20 18.79 -9.64
CA ARG A 370 15.46 19.43 -10.95
C ARG A 370 14.61 20.68 -11.20
N GLY A 371 14.22 21.39 -10.16
CA GLY A 371 13.45 22.63 -10.25
C GLY A 371 11.99 22.42 -10.66
N LYS A 372 11.41 21.26 -10.31
CA LYS A 372 10.03 20.88 -10.60
C LYS A 372 9.70 20.74 -12.10
N ARG A 373 10.69 20.46 -12.95
CA ARG A 373 10.41 20.07 -14.32
C ARG A 373 9.84 18.64 -14.36
N ALA A 374 9.09 18.33 -15.40
CA ALA A 374 8.66 16.95 -15.62
C ALA A 374 9.86 16.01 -15.78
N VAL A 375 9.78 14.84 -15.19
CA VAL A 375 10.74 13.74 -15.29
C VAL A 375 9.99 12.54 -15.85
N THR A 376 10.49 11.93 -16.92
CA THR A 376 9.92 10.66 -17.42
C THR A 376 10.35 9.51 -16.52
N LEU A 377 9.54 8.44 -16.49
CA LEU A 377 9.90 7.25 -15.72
C LEU A 377 11.16 6.59 -16.27
N ASP A 378 11.35 6.60 -17.60
CA ASP A 378 12.57 6.10 -18.23
C ASP A 378 13.80 6.91 -17.80
N GLU A 379 13.71 8.25 -17.79
CA GLU A 379 14.78 9.14 -17.30
C GLU A 379 15.12 8.84 -15.83
N PHE A 380 14.12 8.58 -14.99
CA PHE A 380 14.37 8.22 -13.60
C PHE A 380 15.02 6.83 -13.47
N LYS A 381 14.51 5.84 -14.22
CA LYS A 381 15.03 4.46 -14.19
C LYS A 381 16.48 4.40 -14.71
N GLU A 382 16.79 5.15 -15.77
CA GLU A 382 18.17 5.29 -16.27
C GLU A 382 19.09 5.92 -15.23
N TYR A 383 18.63 6.99 -14.56
CA TYR A 383 19.36 7.61 -13.45
C TYR A 383 19.63 6.62 -12.31
N ALA A 384 18.62 5.85 -11.88
CA ALA A 384 18.75 4.84 -10.83
C ALA A 384 19.70 3.70 -11.25
N SER A 385 19.61 3.23 -12.50
CA SER A 385 20.48 2.17 -13.06
C SER A 385 21.94 2.63 -13.11
N THR A 386 22.19 3.83 -13.61
CA THR A 386 23.53 4.42 -13.63
C THR A 386 24.13 4.52 -12.22
N LEU A 387 23.30 4.88 -11.24
CA LEU A 387 23.73 4.92 -9.85
C LEU A 387 24.06 3.53 -9.31
N ARG A 388 23.27 2.51 -9.67
CA ARG A 388 23.52 1.12 -9.28
C ARG A 388 24.82 0.58 -9.87
N GLU A 389 25.12 0.92 -11.12
CA GLU A 389 26.39 0.55 -11.76
C GLU A 389 27.60 1.18 -11.06
N LYS A 390 27.47 2.45 -10.66
CA LYS A 390 28.55 3.22 -10.02
C LYS A 390 28.81 2.85 -8.56
N GLU A 391 27.74 2.74 -7.77
CA GLU A 391 27.79 2.62 -6.31
C GLU A 391 27.57 1.17 -5.82
N GLY A 392 27.18 0.24 -6.71
CA GLY A 392 26.93 -1.16 -6.37
C GLY A 392 25.91 -1.34 -5.25
N LYS A 393 26.29 -2.02 -4.19
CA LYS A 393 25.38 -2.31 -3.04
C LYS A 393 24.98 -1.07 -2.24
N ASP A 394 25.74 0.02 -2.33
CA ASP A 394 25.44 1.27 -1.63
C ASP A 394 24.46 2.17 -2.42
N ALA A 395 24.18 1.83 -3.67
CA ALA A 395 23.32 2.62 -4.53
C ALA A 395 21.94 2.97 -3.94
N PRO A 396 21.20 2.04 -3.28
CA PRO A 396 19.92 2.38 -2.65
C PRO A 396 20.05 3.49 -1.60
N LYS A 397 21.11 3.45 -0.78
CA LYS A 397 21.37 4.45 0.25
C LYS A 397 21.76 5.80 -0.36
N VAL A 398 22.57 5.78 -1.42
CA VAL A 398 22.95 7.01 -2.14
C VAL A 398 21.72 7.62 -2.81
N LEU A 399 20.92 6.81 -3.51
CA LEU A 399 19.66 7.24 -4.14
C LEU A 399 18.72 7.91 -3.12
N LEU A 400 18.49 7.27 -1.98
CA LEU A 400 17.66 7.80 -0.90
C LEU A 400 18.17 9.17 -0.44
N LYS A 401 19.45 9.28 -0.13
CA LYS A 401 20.06 10.53 0.32
C LYS A 401 19.94 11.66 -0.72
N GLU A 402 20.12 11.33 -2.00
CA GLU A 402 20.01 12.32 -3.07
C GLU A 402 18.57 12.79 -3.31
N MET A 403 17.59 11.89 -3.21
CA MET A 403 16.18 12.24 -3.37
C MET A 403 15.70 13.13 -2.21
N LEU A 404 15.96 12.74 -0.98
CA LEU A 404 15.53 13.49 0.21
C LEU A 404 16.30 14.82 0.37
N GLY A 405 17.56 14.89 -0.08
CA GLY A 405 18.34 16.13 -0.08
C GLY A 405 17.75 17.26 -0.93
N ALA A 406 16.78 16.96 -1.80
CA ALA A 406 16.07 17.95 -2.61
C ALA A 406 14.87 18.59 -1.90
N ILE A 407 14.43 18.01 -0.80
CA ILE A 407 13.27 18.47 -0.05
C ILE A 407 13.68 19.67 0.81
N LYS A 408 12.95 20.77 0.68
CA LYS A 408 13.24 22.01 1.39
C LYS A 408 12.15 22.31 2.42
N VAL A 409 12.56 22.93 3.51
CA VAL A 409 11.63 23.56 4.45
C VAL A 409 11.00 24.75 3.72
N TYR A 410 9.69 24.75 3.68
CA TYR A 410 8.94 25.90 3.18
C TYR A 410 9.01 27.00 4.25
N ALA A 411 9.67 28.11 3.92
CA ALA A 411 9.84 29.24 4.85
C ALA A 411 8.74 30.28 4.65
#